data_4e6e597f014ad4be682f3dd2b7f0a51c
#
_entry.id   4e6e597f014ad4be682f3dd2b7f0a51c
#
_cell.length_a   1.000
_cell.length_b   1.000
_cell.length_c   1.000
_cell.angle_alpha   90.00
_cell.angle_beta   90.00
_cell.angle_gamma   90.00
#
_symmetry.space_group_name_H-M   'P 1'
#
loop_
_entity.id
_entity.type
_entity.pdbx_description
1 polymer ?
#
loop_
_entity_poly.entity_id
_entity_poly.type
_entity_poly.pdbx_seq_one_letter_code
_entity_poly.pdbx_strand_id
1 'polypeptide(L)'
;HGRTNAILLPYVIRYNGTRPSKTTTWPKYNYWKADEKFQDIAKMLGLPHSTPEEAVEAYAKAVYDLGVAVGIKMNFKDQGIDEKAWKDSLHEIALLAYEDQCSPANPRLPMVADMEEIMADAYYGYAERPGRRK
;
A
#
# COMPACT_ATOMS: atom_id res chain seq x y z
N HIS A 1 9.11 8.13 -11.57
CA HIS A 1 8.04 8.51 -10.63
C HIS A 1 6.78 7.67 -10.85
N GLY A 2 6.18 7.68 -12.04
CA GLY A 2 4.95 6.92 -12.32
C GLY A 2 5.08 5.42 -12.11
N ARG A 3 6.21 4.81 -12.48
CA ARG A 3 6.48 3.39 -12.27
C ARG A 3 6.56 3.04 -10.76
N THR A 4 7.24 3.86 -9.98
CA THR A 4 7.32 3.71 -8.52
C THR A 4 5.93 3.77 -7.88
N ASN A 5 5.12 4.73 -8.29
CA ASN A 5 3.74 4.84 -7.81
C ASN A 5 2.91 3.61 -8.17
N ALA A 6 3.04 3.09 -9.40
CA ALA A 6 2.33 1.87 -9.81
C ALA A 6 2.71 0.66 -8.95
N ILE A 7 3.99 0.50 -8.62
CA ILE A 7 4.48 -0.61 -7.78
C ILE A 7 3.97 -0.48 -6.33
N LEU A 8 3.94 0.72 -5.77
CA LEU A 8 3.52 0.96 -4.39
C LEU A 8 2.00 0.90 -4.21
N LEU A 9 1.23 1.29 -5.23
CA LEU A 9 -0.21 1.50 -5.14
C LEU A 9 -1.01 0.30 -4.57
N PRO A 10 -0.77 -0.97 -4.97
CA PRO A 10 -1.50 -2.10 -4.39
C PRO A 10 -1.34 -2.22 -2.87
N TYR A 11 -0.15 -1.92 -2.37
CA TYR A 11 0.16 -2.00 -0.94
C TYR A 11 -0.42 -0.82 -0.16
N VAL A 12 -0.41 0.36 -0.76
CA VAL A 12 -1.07 1.56 -0.20
C VAL A 12 -2.58 1.38 -0.13
N ILE A 13 -3.22 0.76 -1.13
CA ILE A 13 -4.64 0.41 -1.11
C ILE A 13 -4.95 -0.49 0.08
N ARG A 14 -4.17 -1.55 0.29
CA ARG A 14 -4.33 -2.46 1.43
C ARG A 14 -4.14 -1.75 2.77
N TYR A 15 -3.09 -0.93 2.87
CA TYR A 15 -2.84 -0.17 4.08
C TYR A 15 -4.01 0.75 4.42
N ASN A 16 -4.46 1.55 3.46
CA ASN A 16 -5.55 2.49 3.63
C ASN A 16 -6.91 1.81 3.85
N GLY A 17 -7.12 0.65 3.24
CA GLY A 17 -8.34 -0.16 3.39
C GLY A 17 -8.41 -0.97 4.67
N THR A 18 -7.34 -1.05 5.43
CA THR A 18 -7.32 -1.74 6.73
C THR A 18 -7.73 -0.77 7.83
N ARG A 19 -8.78 -1.11 8.58
CA ARG A 19 -9.29 -0.26 9.66
C ARG A 19 -8.19 0.03 10.69
N PRO A 20 -7.93 1.31 11.01
CA PRO A 20 -6.92 1.65 12.00
C PRO A 20 -7.32 1.14 13.39
N SER A 21 -6.38 0.55 14.11
CA SER A 21 -6.58 0.07 15.49
C SER A 21 -6.56 1.19 16.53
N LYS A 22 -6.03 2.35 16.15
CA LYS A 22 -5.97 3.55 16.99
C LYS A 22 -6.64 4.71 16.27
N THR A 23 -7.37 5.53 17.01
CA THR A 23 -7.87 6.82 16.50
C THR A 23 -6.71 7.68 16.04
N THR A 24 -6.92 8.40 14.95
CA THR A 24 -5.93 9.35 14.44
C THR A 24 -5.62 10.43 15.46
N THR A 25 -4.51 11.13 15.24
CA THR A 25 -4.08 12.26 16.08
C THR A 25 -5.08 13.41 16.18
N TRP A 26 -6.09 13.44 15.30
CA TRP A 26 -7.15 14.44 15.33
C TRP A 26 -8.35 13.93 16.12
N PRO A 27 -8.68 14.51 17.28
CA PRO A 27 -9.69 13.96 18.21
C PRO A 27 -11.11 13.82 17.64
N LYS A 28 -11.42 14.53 16.56
CA LYS A 28 -12.72 14.51 15.90
C LYS A 28 -12.74 13.74 14.57
N TYR A 29 -11.61 13.12 14.17
CA TYR A 29 -11.57 12.34 12.96
C TYR A 29 -12.15 10.96 13.19
N ASN A 30 -13.44 10.82 12.91
CA ASN A 30 -14.18 9.55 12.97
C ASN A 30 -14.71 9.12 11.60
N TYR A 31 -14.17 9.68 10.53
CA TYR A 31 -14.67 9.50 9.15
C TYR A 31 -13.85 8.52 8.34
N TRP A 32 -13.04 7.68 8.97
CA TRP A 32 -12.31 6.70 8.18
C TRP A 32 -13.31 5.76 7.49
N LYS A 33 -13.34 5.81 6.17
CA LYS A 33 -14.26 5.08 5.27
C LYS A 33 -13.54 4.57 4.04
N ALA A 34 -12.22 4.40 4.12
CA ALA A 34 -11.44 4.02 2.96
C ALA A 34 -11.81 2.62 2.45
N ASP A 35 -12.11 1.69 3.35
CA ASP A 35 -12.60 0.36 3.04
C ASP A 35 -13.93 0.38 2.28
N GLU A 36 -14.92 1.15 2.76
CA GLU A 36 -16.22 1.31 2.11
C GLU A 36 -16.07 1.92 0.70
N LYS A 37 -15.20 2.94 0.56
CA LYS A 37 -14.94 3.56 -0.75
C LYS A 37 -14.24 2.61 -1.71
N PHE A 38 -13.32 1.79 -1.23
CA PHE A 38 -12.68 0.77 -2.05
C PHE A 38 -13.67 -0.34 -2.42
N GLN A 39 -14.63 -0.66 -1.55
CA GLN A 39 -15.73 -1.57 -1.87
C GLN A 39 -16.62 -1.01 -3.00
N ASP A 40 -16.94 0.27 -2.98
CA ASP A 40 -17.68 0.92 -4.06
C ASP A 40 -16.91 0.87 -5.38
N ILE A 41 -15.59 1.11 -5.37
CA ILE A 41 -14.74 1.00 -6.55
C ILE A 41 -14.73 -0.45 -7.07
N ALA A 42 -14.54 -1.43 -6.19
CA ALA A 42 -14.55 -2.84 -6.57
C ALA A 42 -15.89 -3.24 -7.22
N LYS A 43 -17.02 -2.77 -6.67
CA LYS A 43 -18.34 -2.96 -7.24
C LYS A 43 -18.48 -2.35 -8.64
N MET A 44 -18.00 -1.12 -8.82
CA MET A 44 -18.01 -0.45 -10.14
C MET A 44 -17.18 -1.20 -11.19
N LEU A 45 -16.09 -1.85 -10.76
CA LEU A 45 -15.21 -2.62 -11.63
C LEU A 45 -15.65 -4.08 -11.82
N GLY A 46 -16.74 -4.51 -11.19
CA GLY A 46 -17.22 -5.89 -11.26
C GLY A 46 -16.32 -6.89 -10.53
N LEU A 47 -15.53 -6.43 -9.55
CA LEU A 47 -14.66 -7.26 -8.72
C LEU A 47 -15.42 -7.85 -7.53
N PRO A 48 -14.90 -8.91 -6.87
CA PRO A 48 -15.43 -9.39 -5.59
C PRO A 48 -15.56 -8.24 -4.58
N HIS A 49 -16.72 -8.10 -3.95
CA HIS A 49 -17.06 -6.98 -3.06
C HIS A 49 -18.09 -7.31 -1.99
N SER A 50 -18.19 -8.59 -1.59
CA SER A 50 -19.19 -9.02 -0.60
C SER A 50 -18.93 -8.43 0.78
N THR A 51 -17.66 -8.24 1.12
CA THR A 51 -17.22 -7.51 2.32
C THR A 51 -16.22 -6.41 1.95
N PRO A 52 -16.04 -5.38 2.79
CA PRO A 52 -15.00 -4.37 2.56
C PRO A 52 -13.60 -4.98 2.44
N GLU A 53 -13.25 -5.96 3.27
CA GLU A 53 -11.95 -6.63 3.26
C GLU A 53 -11.70 -7.38 1.95
N GLU A 54 -12.70 -8.13 1.48
CA GLU A 54 -12.64 -8.81 0.17
C GLU A 54 -12.46 -7.81 -0.97
N ALA A 55 -13.20 -6.72 -0.93
CA ALA A 55 -13.14 -5.67 -1.93
C ALA A 55 -11.78 -4.96 -1.99
N VAL A 56 -11.21 -4.63 -0.83
CA VAL A 56 -9.87 -4.03 -0.72
C VAL A 56 -8.82 -4.94 -1.36
N GLU A 57 -8.85 -6.24 -1.05
CA GLU A 57 -7.91 -7.20 -1.60
C GLU A 57 -8.11 -7.40 -3.11
N ALA A 58 -9.35 -7.51 -3.56
CA ALA A 58 -9.68 -7.65 -4.98
C ALA A 58 -9.27 -6.41 -5.78
N TYR A 59 -9.48 -5.22 -5.24
CA TYR A 59 -9.07 -3.98 -5.88
C TYR A 59 -7.55 -3.82 -5.94
N ALA A 60 -6.85 -4.08 -4.82
CA ALA A 60 -5.39 -4.05 -4.80
C ALA A 60 -4.78 -5.04 -5.81
N LYS A 61 -5.35 -6.26 -5.88
CA LYS A 61 -4.94 -7.27 -6.86
C LYS A 61 -5.20 -6.83 -8.29
N ALA A 62 -6.35 -6.24 -8.59
CA ALA A 62 -6.67 -5.76 -9.94
C ALA A 62 -5.71 -4.66 -10.40
N VAL A 63 -5.29 -3.76 -9.50
CA VAL A 63 -4.26 -2.74 -9.79
C VAL A 63 -2.91 -3.39 -10.07
N TYR A 64 -2.52 -4.39 -9.29
CA TYR A 64 -1.30 -5.16 -9.52
C TYR A 64 -1.33 -5.86 -10.89
N ASP A 65 -2.42 -6.58 -11.18
CA ASP A 65 -2.58 -7.32 -12.44
C ASP A 65 -2.57 -6.38 -13.66
N LEU A 66 -3.16 -5.18 -13.54
CA LEU A 66 -3.09 -4.15 -14.58
C LEU A 66 -1.65 -3.72 -14.82
N GLY A 67 -0.87 -3.48 -13.77
CA GLY A 67 0.56 -3.16 -13.89
C GLY A 67 1.32 -4.23 -14.65
N VAL A 68 1.08 -5.50 -14.33
CA VAL A 68 1.67 -6.64 -15.05
C VAL A 68 1.23 -6.66 -16.52
N ALA A 69 -0.07 -6.47 -16.77
CA ALA A 69 -0.63 -6.49 -18.13
C ALA A 69 -0.05 -5.42 -19.06
N VAL A 70 0.31 -4.26 -18.51
CA VAL A 70 0.99 -3.18 -19.26
C VAL A 70 2.52 -3.28 -19.24
N GLY A 71 3.07 -4.40 -18.77
CA GLY A 71 4.51 -4.70 -18.85
C GLY A 71 5.36 -4.10 -17.73
N ILE A 72 4.77 -3.64 -16.63
CA ILE A 72 5.52 -3.19 -15.46
C ILE A 72 5.92 -4.40 -14.59
N LYS A 73 7.20 -4.51 -14.26
CA LYS A 73 7.64 -5.42 -13.20
C LYS A 73 7.20 -4.84 -11.85
N MET A 74 6.21 -5.48 -11.23
CA MET A 74 5.45 -4.94 -10.10
C MET A 74 6.10 -5.17 -8.73
N ASN A 75 7.43 -5.21 -8.69
CA ASN A 75 8.23 -5.18 -7.46
C ASN A 75 9.60 -4.56 -7.72
N PHE A 76 10.23 -4.04 -6.68
CA PHE A 76 11.51 -3.34 -6.84
C PHE A 76 12.69 -4.29 -7.07
N LYS A 77 12.63 -5.52 -6.58
CA LYS A 77 13.63 -6.55 -6.82
C LYS A 77 13.77 -6.86 -8.31
N ASP A 78 12.66 -7.10 -8.99
CA ASP A 78 12.65 -7.39 -10.42
C ASP A 78 12.96 -6.16 -11.29
N GLN A 79 12.82 -4.96 -10.72
CA GLN A 79 13.32 -3.71 -11.34
C GLN A 79 14.85 -3.62 -11.31
N GLY A 80 15.53 -4.51 -10.61
CA GLY A 80 16.99 -4.58 -10.54
C GLY A 80 17.60 -3.78 -9.38
N ILE A 81 16.80 -3.43 -8.36
CA ILE A 81 17.33 -2.77 -7.16
C ILE A 81 18.00 -3.83 -6.28
N ASP A 82 19.27 -3.59 -5.93
CA ASP A 82 20.05 -4.47 -5.06
C ASP A 82 19.43 -4.57 -3.67
N GLU A 83 19.34 -5.80 -3.13
CA GLU A 83 18.67 -6.06 -1.86
C GLU A 83 19.37 -5.42 -0.67
N LYS A 84 20.72 -5.40 -0.70
CA LYS A 84 21.50 -4.80 0.38
C LYS A 84 21.32 -3.28 0.37
N ALA A 85 21.46 -2.66 -0.80
CA ALA A 85 21.25 -1.23 -0.95
C ALA A 85 19.85 -0.81 -0.54
N TRP A 86 18.84 -1.62 -0.90
CA TRP A 86 17.46 -1.42 -0.47
C TRP A 86 17.30 -1.45 1.05
N LYS A 87 17.82 -2.49 1.70
CA LYS A 87 17.74 -2.65 3.17
C LYS A 87 18.46 -1.53 3.90
N ASP A 88 19.64 -1.13 3.41
CA ASP A 88 20.45 -0.09 4.03
C ASP A 88 19.77 1.30 3.95
N SER A 89 18.97 1.56 2.91
CA SER A 89 18.29 2.85 2.69
C SER A 89 16.82 2.87 3.17
N LEU A 90 16.23 1.73 3.52
CA LEU A 90 14.80 1.60 3.78
C LEU A 90 14.31 2.55 4.88
N HIS A 91 15.02 2.61 6.00
CA HIS A 91 14.63 3.47 7.13
C HIS A 91 14.69 4.95 6.78
N GLU A 92 15.75 5.38 6.09
CA GLU A 92 15.90 6.77 5.66
C GLU A 92 14.80 7.19 4.68
N ILE A 93 14.50 6.34 3.69
CA ILE A 93 13.42 6.60 2.73
C ILE A 93 12.06 6.65 3.43
N ALA A 94 11.81 5.76 4.38
CA ALA A 94 10.57 5.75 5.16
C ALA A 94 10.43 7.01 6.03
N LEU A 95 11.52 7.48 6.61
CA LEU A 95 11.55 8.72 7.39
C LEU A 95 11.25 9.94 6.50
N LEU A 96 11.90 10.06 5.35
CA LEU A 96 11.64 11.12 4.38
C LEU A 96 10.18 11.11 3.90
N ALA A 97 9.61 9.92 3.67
CA ALA A 97 8.20 9.79 3.30
C ALA A 97 7.27 10.20 4.46
N TYR A 98 7.63 9.91 5.70
CA TYR A 98 6.87 10.33 6.87
C TYR A 98 6.87 11.85 7.05
N GLU A 99 8.00 12.50 6.81
CA GLU A 99 8.18 13.95 6.91
C GLU A 99 7.57 14.73 5.74
N ASP A 100 7.15 14.03 4.67
CA ASP A 100 6.51 14.67 3.52
C ASP A 100 5.19 15.34 3.93
N GLN A 101 5.00 16.56 3.43
CA GLN A 101 3.81 17.39 3.73
C GLN A 101 2.47 16.73 3.36
N CYS A 102 2.48 15.74 2.46
CA CYS A 102 1.28 15.02 2.04
C CYS A 102 0.90 13.86 2.98
N SER A 103 1.82 13.39 3.83
CA SER A 103 1.58 12.26 4.73
C SER A 103 0.40 12.48 5.68
N PRO A 104 0.21 13.66 6.29
CA PRO A 104 -0.96 13.93 7.15
C PRO A 104 -2.30 13.88 6.43
N ALA A 105 -2.33 14.02 5.10
CA ALA A 105 -3.55 13.98 4.30
C ALA A 105 -3.99 12.55 3.94
N ASN A 106 -3.18 11.53 4.26
CA ASN A 106 -3.53 10.15 4.00
C ASN A 106 -4.73 9.70 4.87
N PRO A 107 -5.69 8.93 4.35
CA PRO A 107 -6.89 8.52 5.11
C PRO A 107 -6.56 7.73 6.39
N ARG A 108 -5.47 6.99 6.40
CA ARG A 108 -4.92 6.33 7.59
C ARG A 108 -3.50 6.84 7.79
N LEU A 109 -3.26 7.56 8.91
CA LEU A 109 -1.94 8.14 9.17
C LEU A 109 -0.88 7.05 9.29
N PRO A 110 0.11 7.00 8.37
CA PRO A 110 1.17 6.01 8.45
C PRO A 110 2.26 6.49 9.40
N MET A 111 2.76 5.58 10.24
CA MET A 111 4.00 5.77 10.99
C MET A 111 5.19 5.31 10.13
N VAL A 112 6.40 5.69 10.52
CA VAL A 112 7.64 5.26 9.82
C VAL A 112 7.68 3.74 9.64
N ALA A 113 7.35 2.97 10.68
CA ALA A 113 7.29 1.51 10.61
C ALA A 113 6.26 0.99 9.61
N ASP A 114 5.11 1.66 9.45
CA ASP A 114 4.11 1.28 8.44
C ASP A 114 4.66 1.51 7.02
N MET A 115 5.39 2.60 6.82
CA MET A 115 6.02 2.91 5.54
C MET A 115 7.11 1.90 5.19
N GLU A 116 7.94 1.51 6.17
CA GLU A 116 8.93 0.43 6.00
C GLU A 116 8.26 -0.89 5.59
N GLU A 117 7.13 -1.25 6.22
CA GLU A 117 6.36 -2.44 5.87
C GLU A 117 5.82 -2.39 4.44
N ILE A 118 5.19 -1.26 4.05
CA ILE A 118 4.66 -1.06 2.68
C ILE A 118 5.79 -1.18 1.65
N MET A 119 6.92 -0.53 1.90
CA MET A 119 8.07 -0.54 0.99
C MET A 119 8.71 -1.92 0.91
N ALA A 120 8.78 -2.65 2.02
CA ALA A 120 9.30 -4.01 2.05
C ALA A 120 8.39 -4.99 1.28
N ASP A 121 7.08 -4.87 1.43
CA ASP A 121 6.13 -5.64 0.61
C ASP A 121 6.30 -5.34 -0.88
N ALA A 122 6.48 -4.07 -1.25
CA ALA A 122 6.69 -3.65 -2.63
C ALA A 122 8.05 -4.10 -3.20
N TYR A 123 9.05 -4.32 -2.34
CA TYR A 123 10.35 -4.84 -2.79
C TYR A 123 10.26 -6.31 -3.20
N TYR A 124 9.65 -7.16 -2.37
CA TYR A 124 9.59 -8.60 -2.64
C TYR A 124 8.40 -9.01 -3.52
N GLY A 125 7.36 -8.19 -3.58
CA GLY A 125 6.13 -8.52 -4.29
C GLY A 125 5.10 -9.27 -3.44
N TYR A 126 3.98 -9.53 -4.06
CA TYR A 126 2.73 -9.93 -3.40
C TYR A 126 2.78 -11.24 -2.62
N ALA A 127 3.64 -12.18 -3.01
CA ALA A 127 3.66 -13.54 -2.45
C ALA A 127 4.98 -13.90 -1.76
N GLU A 128 6.02 -13.08 -1.88
CA GLU A 128 7.39 -13.57 -1.66
C GLU A 128 8.12 -12.97 -0.45
N ARG A 129 7.48 -12.14 0.35
CA ARG A 129 8.17 -11.49 1.48
C ARG A 129 8.49 -12.49 2.58
N PRO A 130 9.80 -12.76 2.88
CA PRO A 130 10.20 -13.54 4.03
C PRO A 130 9.76 -12.86 5.34
N GLY A 131 9.11 -13.60 6.24
CA GLY A 131 8.81 -13.12 7.60
C GLY A 131 7.63 -12.15 7.72
N ARG A 132 6.73 -12.07 6.73
CA ARG A 132 5.49 -11.30 6.84
C ARG A 132 4.69 -11.77 8.06
N ARG A 133 4.44 -10.87 9.00
CA ARG A 133 3.49 -11.12 10.09
C ARG A 133 2.08 -11.26 9.49
N LYS A 134 1.48 -12.42 9.70
CA LYS A 134 0.10 -12.70 9.31
C LYS A 134 -0.88 -11.91 10.16
#